data_9e28d2058280870fcee763f34b33c64f
#
_entry.id   9e28d2058280870fcee763f34b33c64f
#
_cell.length_a   1.000
_cell.length_b   1.000
_cell.length_c   1.000
_cell.angle_alpha   90.00
_cell.angle_beta   90.00
_cell.angle_gamma   90.00
#
_symmetry.space_group_name_H-M   'P 1'
#
loop_
_entity.id
_entity.type
_entity.pdbx_description
1 polymer ?
#
loop_
_entity_poly.entity_id
_entity_poly.type
_entity_poly.pdbx_seq_one_letter_code
_entity_poly.pdbx_strand_id
1 'polypeptide(L)'
;HIQKGNLSVCIDTSPDIKYQFLKNKIKNLDSIIYTHEHADQTVGIFEMRPFYWKNKGKIPIYGSSRTIKALKNSYKFCFKEKQGYPPIMKANVIKNNFFIKKNKIKLSIKAFDVNHGLINATGYVMEKIAYISDCNNVPLKNLKYLKDLNYLIVDCLKLNKHPSHFNLEDAMNLINLVKPKKAILTNLHIDLDYFRLKKILPANVFPAHDGL
;
A
#
# COMPACT_ATOMS: atom_id res chain seq x y z
N HIS A 1 3.39 -3.16 -5.90
CA HIS A 1 3.07 -4.52 -6.32
C HIS A 1 4.02 -5.52 -5.68
N ILE A 2 3.47 -6.67 -5.25
CA ILE A 2 4.23 -7.73 -4.59
C ILE A 2 4.12 -9.00 -5.43
N GLN A 3 5.27 -9.59 -5.75
CA GLN A 3 5.34 -10.87 -6.43
C GLN A 3 6.06 -11.89 -5.54
N LYS A 4 5.40 -13.02 -5.23
CA LYS A 4 6.00 -14.15 -4.53
C LYS A 4 5.70 -15.43 -5.32
N GLY A 5 6.70 -15.95 -6.05
CA GLY A 5 6.46 -17.01 -7.02
C GLY A 5 5.38 -16.62 -8.03
N ASN A 6 4.30 -17.39 -8.11
CA ASN A 6 3.15 -17.07 -8.97
C ASN A 6 2.02 -16.30 -8.26
N LEU A 7 2.17 -15.95 -6.98
CA LEU A 7 1.24 -15.10 -6.24
C LEU A 7 1.55 -13.62 -6.53
N SER A 8 0.54 -12.88 -6.93
CA SER A 8 0.60 -11.45 -7.31
C SER A 8 -0.40 -10.65 -6.48
N VAL A 9 0.10 -9.70 -5.70
CA VAL A 9 -0.71 -8.87 -4.78
C VAL A 9 -0.40 -7.39 -5.02
N CYS A 10 -1.42 -6.55 -5.10
CA CYS A 10 -1.26 -5.10 -5.13
C CYS A 10 -1.56 -4.51 -3.76
N ILE A 11 -0.83 -3.47 -3.37
CA ILE A 11 -1.21 -2.57 -2.28
C ILE A 11 -1.81 -1.33 -2.93
N ASP A 12 -3.05 -1.04 -2.55
CA ASP A 12 -3.86 0.05 -3.08
C ASP A 12 -4.08 0.01 -4.61
N THR A 13 -4.94 0.90 -5.11
CA THR A 13 -5.24 1.07 -6.54
C THR A 13 -5.28 2.57 -6.85
N SER A 14 -4.12 3.11 -7.23
CA SER A 14 -3.96 4.52 -7.59
C SER A 14 -4.79 4.90 -8.84
N PRO A 15 -5.02 6.19 -9.10
CA PRO A 15 -5.65 6.68 -10.33
C PRO A 15 -4.97 6.14 -11.61
N ASP A 16 -3.64 6.06 -11.59
CA ASP A 16 -2.82 5.65 -12.74
C ASP A 16 -2.50 4.15 -12.78
N ILE A 17 -3.17 3.33 -11.96
CA ILE A 17 -2.85 1.91 -11.78
C ILE A 17 -2.79 1.14 -13.10
N LYS A 18 -3.68 1.45 -14.04
CA LYS A 18 -3.69 0.84 -15.38
C LYS A 18 -2.39 1.10 -16.12
N TYR A 19 -1.97 2.37 -16.18
CA TYR A 19 -0.71 2.76 -16.82
C TYR A 19 0.49 2.11 -16.13
N GLN A 20 0.52 2.14 -14.80
CA GLN A 20 1.57 1.51 -13.99
C GLN A 20 1.66 0.00 -14.25
N PHE A 21 0.53 -0.71 -14.34
CA PHE A 21 0.51 -2.14 -14.62
C PHE A 21 0.98 -2.46 -16.05
N LEU A 22 0.56 -1.69 -17.03
CA LEU A 22 1.00 -1.87 -18.42
C LEU A 22 2.50 -1.59 -18.58
N LYS A 23 3.00 -0.49 -18.03
CA LYS A 23 4.41 -0.09 -18.08
C LYS A 23 5.30 -1.14 -17.42
N ASN A 24 4.90 -1.67 -16.27
CA ASN A 24 5.66 -2.65 -15.51
C ASN A 24 5.33 -4.11 -15.90
N LYS A 25 4.56 -4.32 -16.99
CA LYS A 25 4.20 -5.64 -17.53
C LYS A 25 3.55 -6.56 -16.48
N ILE A 26 2.77 -5.99 -15.54
CA ILE A 26 2.04 -6.75 -14.52
C ILE A 26 0.81 -7.37 -15.18
N LYS A 27 0.88 -8.66 -15.45
CA LYS A 27 -0.16 -9.41 -16.18
C LYS A 27 -1.10 -10.20 -15.28
N ASN A 28 -0.76 -10.36 -14.01
CA ASN A 28 -1.54 -11.16 -13.05
C ASN A 28 -1.81 -10.34 -11.80
N LEU A 29 -2.98 -10.57 -11.20
CA LEU A 29 -3.36 -10.00 -9.92
C LEU A 29 -4.28 -11.00 -9.21
N ASP A 30 -3.85 -11.48 -8.06
CA ASP A 30 -4.60 -12.46 -7.28
C ASP A 30 -5.41 -11.80 -6.15
N SER A 31 -4.91 -10.68 -5.62
CA SER A 31 -5.61 -9.93 -4.57
C SER A 31 -5.07 -8.51 -4.42
N ILE A 32 -5.83 -7.69 -3.68
CA ILE A 32 -5.48 -6.31 -3.34
C ILE A 32 -5.57 -6.16 -1.83
N ILE A 33 -4.63 -5.46 -1.23
CA ILE A 33 -4.70 -5.00 0.17
C ILE A 33 -4.78 -3.47 0.17
N TYR A 34 -5.71 -2.89 0.93
CA TYR A 34 -5.90 -1.45 1.00
C TYR A 34 -5.40 -0.88 2.32
N THR A 35 -4.63 0.19 2.24
CA THR A 35 -4.10 0.90 3.40
C THR A 35 -5.21 1.72 4.08
N HIS A 36 -5.97 2.48 3.31
CA HIS A 36 -7.10 3.28 3.77
C HIS A 36 -8.02 3.66 2.60
N GLU A 37 -9.03 4.49 2.86
CA GLU A 37 -10.11 4.77 1.92
C GLU A 37 -9.96 6.02 1.05
N HIS A 38 -8.86 6.77 1.11
CA HIS A 38 -8.70 7.98 0.31
C HIS A 38 -8.69 7.69 -1.19
N ALA A 39 -9.07 8.68 -1.98
CA ALA A 39 -9.34 8.51 -3.41
C ALA A 39 -8.09 8.14 -4.21
N ASP A 40 -6.95 8.73 -3.88
CA ASP A 40 -5.64 8.45 -4.49
C ASP A 40 -5.18 7.01 -4.27
N GLN A 41 -5.68 6.34 -3.20
CA GLN A 41 -5.40 4.94 -2.90
C GLN A 41 -6.45 3.98 -3.48
N THR A 42 -7.62 4.46 -3.91
CA THR A 42 -8.75 3.56 -4.16
C THR A 42 -9.44 3.74 -5.51
N VAL A 43 -9.31 4.91 -6.17
CA VAL A 43 -10.11 5.23 -7.35
C VAL A 43 -9.85 4.33 -8.55
N GLY A 44 -8.68 3.70 -8.64
CA GLY A 44 -8.35 2.73 -9.69
C GLY A 44 -8.97 1.34 -9.52
N ILE A 45 -9.84 1.14 -8.54
CA ILE A 45 -10.44 -0.19 -8.24
C ILE A 45 -11.17 -0.81 -9.43
N PHE A 46 -11.81 -0.02 -10.30
CA PHE A 46 -12.53 -0.56 -11.46
C PHE A 46 -11.64 -0.90 -12.65
N GLU A 47 -10.41 -0.43 -12.68
CA GLU A 47 -9.41 -0.88 -13.66
C GLU A 47 -9.01 -2.35 -13.43
N MET A 48 -9.48 -2.94 -12.33
CA MET A 48 -9.21 -4.33 -11.99
C MET A 48 -10.12 -5.34 -12.73
N ARG A 49 -11.13 -4.88 -13.46
CA ARG A 49 -12.08 -5.74 -14.21
C ARG A 49 -11.41 -6.76 -15.18
N PRO A 50 -10.32 -6.43 -15.89
CA PRO A 50 -9.63 -7.41 -16.73
C PRO A 50 -9.10 -8.62 -15.93
N PHE A 51 -8.68 -8.41 -14.69
CA PHE A 51 -8.21 -9.51 -13.84
C PHE A 51 -9.35 -10.39 -13.33
N TYR A 52 -10.55 -9.83 -13.11
CA TYR A 52 -11.75 -10.62 -12.82
C TYR A 52 -12.05 -11.62 -13.96
N TRP A 53 -12.02 -11.16 -15.22
CA TRP A 53 -12.24 -12.03 -16.36
C TRP A 53 -11.12 -13.07 -16.51
N LYS A 54 -9.89 -12.66 -16.37
CA LYS A 54 -8.73 -13.54 -16.45
C LYS A 54 -8.76 -14.63 -15.39
N ASN A 55 -9.06 -14.27 -14.15
CA ASN A 55 -9.11 -15.19 -13.02
C ASN A 55 -10.41 -16.03 -12.99
N LYS A 56 -11.37 -15.74 -13.87
CA LYS A 56 -12.70 -16.35 -13.89
C LYS A 56 -13.41 -16.26 -12.53
N GLY A 57 -13.20 -15.15 -11.80
CA GLY A 57 -13.76 -14.98 -10.46
C GLY A 57 -13.41 -13.67 -9.80
N LYS A 58 -14.11 -13.39 -8.68
CA LYS A 58 -13.95 -12.16 -7.92
C LYS A 58 -12.54 -12.04 -7.34
N ILE A 59 -11.97 -10.84 -7.42
CA ILE A 59 -10.67 -10.51 -6.84
C ILE A 59 -10.86 -10.29 -5.34
N PRO A 60 -10.20 -11.06 -4.46
CA PRO A 60 -10.21 -10.81 -3.03
C PRO A 60 -9.54 -9.47 -2.73
N ILE A 61 -10.22 -8.62 -1.96
CA ILE A 61 -9.63 -7.42 -1.40
C ILE A 61 -9.61 -7.51 0.12
N TYR A 62 -8.61 -6.90 0.73
CA TYR A 62 -8.36 -6.92 2.16
C TYR A 62 -8.15 -5.49 2.67
N GLY A 63 -8.70 -5.16 3.83
CA GLY A 63 -8.53 -3.85 4.45
C GLY A 63 -9.17 -3.81 5.84
N SER A 64 -8.95 -2.72 6.56
CA SER A 64 -9.63 -2.50 7.85
C SER A 64 -11.15 -2.48 7.69
N SER A 65 -11.89 -2.70 8.76
CA SER A 65 -13.37 -2.63 8.72
C SER A 65 -13.88 -1.29 8.17
N ARG A 66 -13.22 -0.20 8.57
CA ARG A 66 -13.52 1.15 8.10
C ARG A 66 -13.29 1.28 6.58
N THR A 67 -12.11 0.90 6.11
CA THR A 67 -11.73 0.94 4.69
C THR A 67 -12.68 0.09 3.83
N ILE A 68 -12.95 -1.15 4.25
CA ILE A 68 -13.89 -2.03 3.52
C ILE A 68 -15.30 -1.46 3.47
N LYS A 69 -15.78 -0.84 4.56
CA LYS A 69 -17.09 -0.17 4.57
C LYS A 69 -17.12 1.00 3.59
N ALA A 70 -16.10 1.83 3.59
CA ALA A 70 -15.98 2.98 2.67
C ALA A 70 -15.93 2.53 1.21
N LEU A 71 -15.09 1.55 0.87
CA LEU A 71 -15.00 0.98 -0.48
C LEU A 71 -16.35 0.43 -0.97
N LYS A 72 -17.07 -0.32 -0.13
CA LYS A 72 -18.40 -0.85 -0.47
C LYS A 72 -19.43 0.26 -0.72
N ASN A 73 -19.31 1.38 -0.03
CA ASN A 73 -20.21 2.52 -0.20
C ASN A 73 -19.88 3.33 -1.48
N SER A 74 -18.61 3.64 -1.70
CA SER A 74 -18.16 4.46 -2.84
C SER A 74 -18.22 3.68 -4.15
N TYR A 75 -17.91 2.38 -4.14
CA TYR A 75 -17.77 1.55 -5.34
C TYR A 75 -18.77 0.38 -5.34
N LYS A 76 -20.03 0.63 -5.01
CA LYS A 76 -21.11 -0.39 -4.89
C LYS A 76 -21.14 -1.37 -6.03
N PHE A 77 -20.94 -0.90 -7.28
CA PHE A 77 -20.95 -1.70 -8.49
C PHE A 77 -19.81 -2.74 -8.59
N CYS A 78 -18.72 -2.56 -7.81
CA CYS A 78 -17.66 -3.56 -7.73
C CYS A 78 -18.04 -4.74 -6.82
N PHE A 79 -19.03 -4.59 -5.93
CA PHE A 79 -19.38 -5.55 -4.89
C PHE A 79 -20.75 -6.19 -5.06
N LYS A 80 -21.67 -5.51 -5.75
CA LYS A 80 -23.06 -5.97 -5.99
C LYS A 80 -23.36 -5.97 -7.47
N GLU A 81 -24.09 -6.97 -7.91
CA GLU A 81 -24.63 -7.01 -9.25
C GLU A 81 -25.54 -5.81 -9.49
N LYS A 82 -25.44 -5.22 -10.67
CA LYS A 82 -26.31 -4.16 -11.13
C LYS A 82 -26.50 -4.27 -12.66
N GLN A 83 -27.76 -4.40 -13.10
CA GLN A 83 -28.12 -4.39 -14.51
C GLN A 83 -27.31 -5.39 -15.37
N GLY A 84 -27.10 -6.61 -14.87
CA GLY A 84 -26.33 -7.64 -15.57
C GLY A 84 -24.80 -7.53 -15.43
N TYR A 85 -24.29 -6.49 -14.77
CA TYR A 85 -22.86 -6.39 -14.50
C TYR A 85 -22.48 -7.18 -13.24
N PRO A 86 -21.63 -8.21 -13.36
CA PRO A 86 -21.23 -9.02 -12.21
C PRO A 86 -20.33 -8.25 -11.27
N PRO A 87 -20.44 -8.49 -9.95
CA PRO A 87 -19.51 -7.94 -8.97
C PRO A 87 -18.12 -8.54 -9.16
N ILE A 88 -17.11 -7.68 -9.22
CA ILE A 88 -15.72 -8.07 -9.51
C ILE A 88 -14.86 -8.27 -8.26
N MET A 89 -15.33 -7.79 -7.10
CA MET A 89 -14.57 -7.82 -5.84
C MET A 89 -15.21 -8.70 -4.79
N LYS A 90 -14.36 -9.34 -3.95
CA LYS A 90 -14.74 -10.04 -2.72
C LYS A 90 -14.04 -9.39 -1.55
N ALA A 91 -14.79 -8.70 -0.69
CA ALA A 91 -14.23 -7.96 0.44
C ALA A 91 -13.97 -8.86 1.63
N ASN A 92 -12.80 -8.68 2.26
CA ASN A 92 -12.38 -9.35 3.49
C ASN A 92 -11.88 -8.29 4.48
N VAL A 93 -12.46 -8.28 5.68
CA VAL A 93 -11.96 -7.46 6.78
C VAL A 93 -10.76 -8.17 7.40
N ILE A 94 -9.63 -7.46 7.52
CA ILE A 94 -8.40 -8.01 8.09
C ILE A 94 -8.43 -8.00 9.62
N LYS A 95 -7.65 -8.93 10.18
CA LYS A 95 -7.14 -8.91 11.55
C LYS A 95 -5.67 -8.50 11.53
N ASN A 96 -5.06 -8.27 12.70
CA ASN A 96 -3.65 -7.86 12.81
C ASN A 96 -2.67 -8.81 12.10
N ASN A 97 -3.00 -10.10 12.03
CA ASN A 97 -2.23 -11.09 11.27
C ASN A 97 -3.17 -11.82 10.33
N PHE A 98 -2.84 -11.86 9.07
CA PHE A 98 -3.55 -12.63 8.06
C PHE A 98 -2.58 -13.14 7.00
N PHE A 99 -3.10 -13.92 6.07
CA PHE A 99 -2.28 -14.42 4.96
C PHE A 99 -3.09 -14.48 3.67
N ILE A 100 -2.37 -14.35 2.56
CA ILE A 100 -2.90 -14.57 1.22
C ILE A 100 -2.24 -15.83 0.68
N LYS A 101 -3.02 -16.71 0.07
CA LYS A 101 -2.54 -17.98 -0.46
C LYS A 101 -2.89 -18.14 -1.93
N LYS A 102 -1.98 -18.74 -2.69
CA LYS A 102 -2.20 -19.27 -4.03
C LYS A 102 -1.43 -20.59 -4.17
N ASN A 103 -2.15 -21.68 -4.36
CA ASN A 103 -1.56 -23.03 -4.35
C ASN A 103 -0.75 -23.29 -3.07
N LYS A 104 0.52 -23.66 -3.21
CA LYS A 104 1.46 -23.89 -2.09
C LYS A 104 2.10 -22.59 -1.56
N ILE A 105 1.92 -21.45 -2.23
CA ILE A 105 2.55 -20.20 -1.84
C ILE A 105 1.66 -19.49 -0.82
N LYS A 106 2.29 -19.06 0.27
CA LYS A 106 1.67 -18.28 1.35
C LYS A 106 2.46 -16.98 1.55
N LEU A 107 1.78 -15.84 1.52
CA LEU A 107 2.27 -14.54 1.95
C LEU A 107 1.66 -14.22 3.30
N SER A 108 2.46 -14.23 4.35
CA SER A 108 2.03 -13.82 5.70
C SER A 108 2.16 -12.32 5.83
N ILE A 109 1.12 -11.67 6.34
CA ILE A 109 1.02 -10.21 6.43
C ILE A 109 0.65 -9.85 7.86
N LYS A 110 1.38 -8.91 8.44
CA LYS A 110 1.05 -8.26 9.69
C LYS A 110 0.55 -6.86 9.38
N ALA A 111 -0.64 -6.53 9.87
CA ALA A 111 -1.26 -5.22 9.74
C ALA A 111 -1.24 -4.50 11.08
N PHE A 112 -1.01 -3.19 11.06
CA PHE A 112 -1.02 -2.34 12.26
C PHE A 112 -1.47 -0.93 11.89
N ASP A 113 -2.10 -0.23 12.84
CA ASP A 113 -2.57 1.13 12.62
C ASP A 113 -1.41 2.13 12.67
N VAL A 114 -1.44 3.10 11.76
CA VAL A 114 -0.63 4.32 11.79
C VAL A 114 -1.57 5.53 11.78
N ASN A 115 -1.16 6.64 12.37
CA ASN A 115 -1.97 7.86 12.34
C ASN A 115 -1.81 8.56 10.98
N HIS A 116 -2.92 9.02 10.44
CA HIS A 116 -2.98 9.79 9.20
C HIS A 116 -3.99 10.94 9.37
N GLY A 117 -3.53 12.02 9.99
CA GLY A 117 -4.39 13.13 10.40
C GLY A 117 -5.49 12.69 11.36
N LEU A 118 -6.74 12.85 10.95
CA LEU A 118 -7.92 12.49 11.75
C LEU A 118 -8.34 11.03 11.62
N ILE A 119 -7.66 10.25 10.79
CA ILE A 119 -7.95 8.84 10.58
C ILE A 119 -6.74 7.96 10.87
N ASN A 120 -6.95 6.65 10.89
CA ASN A 120 -5.87 5.68 10.86
C ASN A 120 -5.77 5.09 9.45
N ALA A 121 -4.56 5.03 8.93
CA ALA A 121 -4.20 4.17 7.81
C ALA A 121 -3.61 2.85 8.35
N THR A 122 -3.48 1.86 7.49
CA THR A 122 -2.92 0.57 7.84
C THR A 122 -1.51 0.42 7.26
N GLY A 123 -0.53 0.28 8.14
CA GLY A 123 0.80 -0.16 7.77
C GLY A 123 0.86 -1.70 7.67
N TYR A 124 1.69 -2.21 6.77
CA TYR A 124 1.84 -3.63 6.53
C TYR A 124 3.29 -4.08 6.68
N VAL A 125 3.50 -5.24 7.30
CA VAL A 125 4.79 -5.93 7.27
C VAL A 125 4.60 -7.31 6.63
N MET A 126 5.39 -7.56 5.61
CA MET A 126 5.44 -8.81 4.86
C MET A 126 6.88 -9.33 4.89
N GLU A 127 7.09 -10.42 5.61
CA GLU A 127 8.43 -10.94 5.88
C GLU A 127 9.32 -9.87 6.54
N LYS A 128 10.29 -9.32 5.82
CA LYS A 128 11.19 -8.25 6.30
C LYS A 128 11.02 -6.93 5.54
N ILE A 129 9.84 -6.72 4.95
CA ILE A 129 9.48 -5.50 4.22
C ILE A 129 8.31 -4.85 4.93
N ALA A 130 8.47 -3.59 5.35
CA ALA A 130 7.37 -2.77 5.85
C ALA A 130 6.94 -1.76 4.79
N TYR A 131 5.63 -1.53 4.69
CA TYR A 131 5.01 -0.54 3.81
C TYR A 131 4.07 0.36 4.62
N ILE A 132 4.33 1.66 4.62
CA ILE A 132 3.58 2.70 5.33
C ILE A 132 3.42 3.87 4.34
N SER A 133 2.31 3.90 3.59
CA SER A 133 2.12 4.89 2.51
C SER A 133 1.81 6.29 3.02
N ASP A 134 0.88 6.38 3.96
CA ASP A 134 0.32 7.65 4.44
C ASP A 134 0.32 7.64 5.96
N CYS A 135 1.16 8.47 6.56
CA CYS A 135 1.18 8.60 8.00
C CYS A 135 1.87 9.90 8.47
N ASN A 136 1.40 10.43 9.59
CA ASN A 136 2.08 11.51 10.31
C ASN A 136 2.62 11.05 11.68
N ASN A 137 2.32 9.80 12.08
CA ASN A 137 2.88 9.20 13.28
C ASN A 137 2.70 7.67 13.29
N VAL A 138 3.73 6.96 13.71
CA VAL A 138 3.67 5.52 14.03
C VAL A 138 3.59 5.36 15.54
N PRO A 139 2.46 4.89 16.11
CA PRO A 139 2.34 4.69 17.55
C PRO A 139 3.44 3.81 18.12
N LEU A 140 4.01 4.19 19.26
CA LEU A 140 5.15 3.50 19.91
C LEU A 140 4.93 1.99 20.06
N LYS A 141 3.70 1.58 20.43
CA LYS A 141 3.31 0.16 20.55
C LYS A 141 3.48 -0.64 19.26
N ASN A 142 3.50 0.03 18.10
CA ASN A 142 3.61 -0.58 16.77
C ASN A 142 5.04 -0.63 16.23
N LEU A 143 5.99 0.11 16.83
CA LEU A 143 7.41 0.06 16.46
C LEU A 143 8.01 -1.35 16.62
N LYS A 144 7.46 -2.17 17.51
CA LYS A 144 7.86 -3.58 17.66
C LYS A 144 7.71 -4.40 16.37
N TYR A 145 6.83 -3.99 15.44
CA TYR A 145 6.62 -4.66 14.16
C TYR A 145 7.65 -4.24 13.10
N LEU A 146 8.38 -3.15 13.32
CA LEU A 146 9.36 -2.58 12.39
C LEU A 146 10.81 -3.00 12.72
N LYS A 147 10.99 -4.10 13.48
CA LYS A 147 12.32 -4.62 13.81
C LYS A 147 12.89 -5.47 12.67
N ASP A 148 14.22 -5.44 12.53
CA ASP A 148 15.00 -6.30 11.62
C ASP A 148 14.52 -6.25 10.15
N LEU A 149 14.10 -5.09 9.67
CA LEU A 149 13.62 -4.91 8.32
C LEU A 149 14.77 -4.89 7.29
N ASN A 150 14.57 -5.59 6.18
CA ASN A 150 15.40 -5.40 5.01
C ASN A 150 15.03 -4.10 4.27
N TYR A 151 13.72 -3.82 4.18
CA TYR A 151 13.20 -2.62 3.52
C TYR A 151 12.11 -1.95 4.37
N LEU A 152 12.18 -0.63 4.47
CA LEU A 152 11.09 0.22 4.94
C LEU A 152 10.68 1.15 3.81
N ILE A 153 9.46 0.98 3.31
CA ILE A 153 8.84 1.92 2.35
C ILE A 153 7.94 2.82 3.19
N VAL A 154 8.21 4.12 3.20
CA VAL A 154 7.58 5.04 4.15
C VAL A 154 7.18 6.36 3.51
N ASP A 155 6.07 6.91 3.98
CA ASP A 155 5.56 8.24 3.61
C ASP A 155 6.63 9.33 3.79
N CYS A 156 6.71 10.22 2.79
CA CYS A 156 7.52 11.42 2.85
C CYS A 156 6.94 12.45 1.88
N LEU A 157 5.90 13.17 2.31
CA LEU A 157 5.14 14.01 1.39
C LEU A 157 5.91 15.25 0.95
N LYS A 158 6.52 16.00 1.87
CA LYS A 158 7.16 17.30 1.58
C LYS A 158 8.28 17.67 2.56
N LEU A 159 8.92 18.83 2.31
CA LEU A 159 9.97 19.34 3.22
C LEU A 159 9.37 19.88 4.52
N ASN A 160 8.28 20.64 4.43
CA ASN A 160 7.63 21.25 5.58
C ASN A 160 6.65 20.30 6.26
N LYS A 161 6.37 20.52 7.55
CA LYS A 161 5.41 19.72 8.31
C LYS A 161 4.03 19.72 7.69
N HIS A 162 3.37 18.59 7.78
CA HIS A 162 2.01 18.37 7.29
C HIS A 162 1.15 17.70 8.36
N PRO A 163 -0.14 18.05 8.51
CA PRO A 163 -0.98 17.53 9.58
C PRO A 163 -1.29 16.03 9.49
N SER A 164 -1.19 15.43 8.31
CA SER A 164 -1.55 14.03 8.07
C SER A 164 -0.44 13.16 7.44
N HIS A 165 0.69 13.76 7.05
CA HIS A 165 1.79 13.05 6.42
C HIS A 165 3.12 13.35 7.10
N PHE A 166 4.08 12.44 6.99
CA PHE A 166 5.46 12.73 7.31
C PHE A 166 6.05 13.75 6.34
N ASN A 167 6.82 14.68 6.88
CA ASN A 167 7.78 15.43 6.11
C ASN A 167 9.12 14.67 6.05
N LEU A 168 10.11 15.21 5.36
CA LEU A 168 11.42 14.56 5.22
C LEU A 168 12.09 14.31 6.57
N GLU A 169 12.04 15.28 7.50
CA GLU A 169 12.60 15.15 8.84
C GLU A 169 11.93 14.02 9.64
N ASP A 170 10.60 13.96 9.65
CA ASP A 170 9.84 12.95 10.38
C ASP A 170 10.11 11.54 9.80
N ALA A 171 10.17 11.40 8.47
CA ALA A 171 10.52 10.15 7.81
C ALA A 171 11.94 9.70 8.19
N MET A 172 12.91 10.61 8.16
CA MET A 172 14.30 10.32 8.55
C MET A 172 14.41 9.95 10.04
N ASN A 173 13.65 10.59 10.93
CA ASN A 173 13.61 10.26 12.34
C ASN A 173 13.09 8.82 12.56
N LEU A 174 12.03 8.40 11.85
CA LEU A 174 11.55 7.02 11.90
C LEU A 174 12.60 6.05 11.35
N ILE A 175 13.24 6.36 10.23
CA ILE A 175 14.29 5.52 9.62
C ILE A 175 15.46 5.33 10.60
N ASN A 176 15.92 6.40 11.26
CA ASN A 176 17.00 6.36 12.25
C ASN A 176 16.63 5.53 13.49
N LEU A 177 15.36 5.55 13.90
CA LEU A 177 14.85 4.75 15.02
C LEU A 177 14.74 3.26 14.67
N VAL A 178 14.20 2.95 13.48
CA VAL A 178 13.92 1.57 13.03
C VAL A 178 15.18 0.88 12.48
N LYS A 179 16.10 1.65 11.89
CA LYS A 179 17.36 1.19 11.28
C LYS A 179 17.17 0.04 10.28
N PRO A 180 16.31 0.20 9.26
CA PRO A 180 16.17 -0.81 8.21
C PRO A 180 17.47 -0.91 7.40
N LYS A 181 17.73 -2.04 6.73
CA LYS A 181 18.88 -2.12 5.82
C LYS A 181 18.78 -1.12 4.67
N LYS A 182 17.57 -0.92 4.14
CA LYS A 182 17.27 0.10 3.12
C LYS A 182 15.93 0.75 3.42
N ALA A 183 15.82 2.06 3.16
CA ALA A 183 14.56 2.79 3.23
C ALA A 183 14.22 3.41 1.87
N ILE A 184 12.93 3.45 1.54
CA ILE A 184 12.41 4.04 0.31
C ILE A 184 11.37 5.07 0.73
N LEU A 185 11.60 6.33 0.36
CA LEU A 185 10.67 7.43 0.59
C LEU A 185 9.64 7.43 -0.53
N THR A 186 8.36 7.31 -0.18
CA THR A 186 7.24 7.30 -1.14
C THR A 186 6.30 8.48 -0.92
N ASN A 187 5.32 8.64 -1.80
CA ASN A 187 4.32 9.72 -1.73
C ASN A 187 4.93 11.13 -1.88
N LEU A 188 5.97 11.24 -2.71
CA LEU A 188 6.76 12.47 -2.87
C LEU A 188 5.95 13.54 -3.61
N HIS A 189 5.76 14.69 -2.96
CA HIS A 189 5.18 15.88 -3.57
C HIS A 189 6.21 16.60 -4.47
N ILE A 190 5.74 17.48 -5.33
CA ILE A 190 6.58 18.27 -6.25
C ILE A 190 7.72 19.06 -5.56
N ASP A 191 7.57 19.39 -4.27
CA ASP A 191 8.60 20.06 -3.46
C ASP A 191 9.85 19.18 -3.24
N LEU A 192 9.71 17.87 -3.41
CA LEU A 192 10.75 16.87 -3.19
C LEU A 192 11.30 16.38 -4.52
N ASP A 193 12.15 17.18 -5.16
CA ASP A 193 12.81 16.80 -6.40
C ASP A 193 13.64 15.51 -6.22
N TYR A 194 13.40 14.52 -7.09
CA TYR A 194 14.02 13.21 -7.04
C TYR A 194 15.55 13.27 -7.06
N PHE A 195 16.12 14.06 -7.99
CA PHE A 195 17.57 14.13 -8.16
C PHE A 195 18.25 14.89 -7.02
N ARG A 196 17.57 15.90 -6.48
CA ARG A 196 18.03 16.62 -5.28
C ARG A 196 18.03 15.70 -4.05
N LEU A 197 16.93 14.96 -3.83
CA LEU A 197 16.86 13.99 -2.73
C LEU A 197 17.96 12.95 -2.83
N LYS A 198 18.19 12.40 -4.02
CA LYS A 198 19.23 11.38 -4.23
C LYS A 198 20.65 11.87 -3.88
N LYS A 199 20.91 13.18 -3.94
CA LYS A 199 22.20 13.76 -3.57
C LYS A 199 22.40 13.98 -2.08
N ILE A 200 21.31 14.23 -1.34
CA ILE A 200 21.37 14.62 0.09
C ILE A 200 21.03 13.48 1.05
N LEU A 201 20.36 12.43 0.57
CA LEU A 201 19.97 11.29 1.40
C LEU A 201 21.17 10.38 1.72
N PRO A 202 21.17 9.72 2.89
CA PRO A 202 22.15 8.68 3.22
C PRO A 202 22.15 7.54 2.18
N ALA A 203 23.26 6.83 2.04
CA ALA A 203 23.47 5.79 1.04
C ALA A 203 22.44 4.63 1.07
N ASN A 204 21.77 4.42 2.20
CA ASN A 204 20.75 3.40 2.38
C ASN A 204 19.31 3.94 2.28
N VAL A 205 19.11 5.21 1.94
CA VAL A 205 17.79 5.84 1.78
C VAL A 205 17.61 6.33 0.34
N PHE A 206 16.50 5.94 -0.28
CA PHE A 206 16.23 6.21 -1.69
C PHE A 206 14.89 6.89 -1.88
N PRO A 207 14.75 7.90 -2.75
CA PRO A 207 13.46 8.37 -3.20
C PRO A 207 12.83 7.34 -4.14
N ALA A 208 11.52 7.12 -4.02
CA ALA A 208 10.78 6.24 -4.93
C ALA A 208 10.58 6.89 -6.31
N HIS A 209 10.38 6.05 -7.31
CA HIS A 209 9.87 6.43 -8.63
C HIS A 209 8.98 5.29 -9.17
N ASP A 210 8.14 5.60 -10.14
CA ASP A 210 7.28 4.60 -10.76
C ASP A 210 8.09 3.49 -11.45
N GLY A 211 7.89 2.26 -11.00
CA GLY A 211 8.58 1.10 -11.52
C GLY A 211 9.89 0.74 -10.80
N LEU A 212 10.15 1.35 -9.61
CA LEU A 212 11.29 1.00 -8.76
C LEU A 212 11.21 -0.49 -8.35
#